data_bf5934f88381e571677fab67cbec7771
#
_entry.id   bf5934f88381e571677fab67cbec7771
#
_cell.length_a   1.000
_cell.length_b   1.000
_cell.length_c   1.000
_cell.angle_alpha   90.00
_cell.angle_beta   90.00
_cell.angle_gamma   90.00
#
_symmetry.space_group_name_H-M   'P 1'
#
loop_
_entity.id
_entity.type
_entity.pdbx_description
1 polymer ?
#
loop_
_entity_poly.entity_id
_entity_poly.type
_entity_poly.pdbx_seq_one_letter_code
_entity_poly.pdbx_strand_id
1 'polypeptide(L)'
;MSKTLYSFDFDDTLCHTPDHIEGKKQWEKITGLSWPYNGWWGKAETLDSDVFSVQKNEWVYQRYLDAVADEDAYLIMATGRLKKIVGMRENIDKILNQHNLSFDEVHLNWGGDTFIFKTRLFEEMIEKTGCEHFVMYDDRHEHLIKFEEWASEHHVDVTIVDVIKKEETKYKNI
;
A
#
# COMPACT_ATOMS: atom_id res chain seq x y z
N MET A 1 -9.88 6.66 -22.07
CA MET A 1 -8.45 6.83 -21.74
C MET A 1 -8.36 6.98 -20.24
N SER A 2 -7.49 6.23 -19.57
CA SER A 2 -7.33 6.38 -18.13
C SER A 2 -6.80 7.76 -17.82
N LYS A 3 -7.52 8.49 -17.02
CA LYS A 3 -7.15 9.85 -16.65
C LYS A 3 -6.67 9.95 -15.22
N THR A 4 -6.97 8.94 -14.40
CA THR A 4 -6.57 8.89 -13.02
C THR A 4 -5.90 7.57 -12.68
N LEU A 5 -4.66 7.63 -12.19
CA LEU A 5 -3.94 6.52 -11.59
C LEU A 5 -4.09 6.61 -10.07
N TYR A 6 -4.62 5.55 -9.45
CA TYR A 6 -4.73 5.43 -8.00
C TYR A 6 -3.72 4.42 -7.48
N SER A 7 -2.95 4.80 -6.47
CA SER A 7 -2.03 3.91 -5.75
C SER A 7 -2.40 3.83 -4.28
N PHE A 8 -2.57 2.60 -3.79
CA PHE A 8 -2.86 2.32 -2.39
C PHE A 8 -1.69 1.57 -1.77
N ASP A 9 -1.17 2.05 -0.64
CA ASP A 9 -0.27 1.30 0.22
C ASP A 9 -1.04 0.20 0.96
N PHE A 10 -0.35 -0.84 1.45
CA PHE A 10 -0.99 -1.99 2.07
C PHE A 10 -1.08 -1.87 3.60
N ASP A 11 0.08 -1.94 4.29
CA ASP A 11 0.13 -1.91 5.75
C ASP A 11 -0.37 -0.58 6.31
N ASP A 12 -1.32 -0.62 7.23
CA ASP A 12 -1.96 0.53 7.88
C ASP A 12 -2.58 1.57 6.93
N THR A 13 -2.72 1.21 5.66
CA THR A 13 -3.46 1.96 4.64
C THR A 13 -4.71 1.21 4.23
N LEU A 14 -4.60 0.15 3.41
CA LEU A 14 -5.75 -0.70 3.05
C LEU A 14 -6.21 -1.56 4.22
N CYS A 15 -5.28 -2.06 5.00
CA CYS A 15 -5.52 -3.01 6.09
C CYS A 15 -4.70 -2.63 7.33
N HIS A 16 -5.27 -2.90 8.50
CA HIS A 16 -4.58 -2.80 9.78
C HIS A 16 -3.83 -4.10 10.03
N THR A 17 -2.55 -4.11 9.71
CA THR A 17 -1.68 -5.25 9.94
C THR A 17 -1.09 -5.22 11.36
N PRO A 18 -0.81 -6.39 11.98
CA PRO A 18 -0.32 -6.43 13.34
C PRO A 18 1.06 -5.79 13.48
N ASP A 19 1.26 -4.98 14.51
CA ASP A 19 2.56 -4.46 14.87
C ASP A 19 3.45 -5.52 15.54
N HIS A 20 4.73 -5.23 15.70
CA HIS A 20 5.70 -6.19 16.23
C HIS A 20 5.51 -6.55 17.71
N ILE A 21 4.87 -5.69 18.51
CA ILE A 21 4.66 -5.94 19.94
C ILE A 21 3.45 -6.84 20.16
N GLU A 22 2.28 -6.38 19.72
CA GLU A 22 1.04 -7.13 19.87
C GLU A 22 0.99 -8.37 18.97
N GLY A 23 1.60 -8.29 17.79
CA GLY A 23 1.67 -9.41 16.87
C GLY A 23 2.47 -10.58 17.42
N LYS A 24 3.62 -10.36 18.05
CA LYS A 24 4.41 -11.42 18.68
C LYS A 24 3.66 -12.09 19.84
N LYS A 25 2.91 -11.32 20.65
CA LYS A 25 2.06 -11.87 21.72
C LYS A 25 0.95 -12.73 21.14
N GLN A 26 0.31 -12.29 20.08
CA GLN A 26 -0.75 -13.04 19.40
C GLN A 26 -0.22 -14.31 18.75
N TRP A 27 0.95 -14.25 18.13
CA TRP A 27 1.66 -15.43 17.60
C TRP A 27 1.86 -16.49 18.68
N GLU A 28 2.42 -16.10 19.82
CA GLU A 28 2.67 -17.03 20.95
C GLU A 28 1.37 -17.62 21.50
N LYS A 29 0.32 -16.79 21.63
CA LYS A 29 -0.99 -17.23 22.09
C LYS A 29 -1.64 -18.26 21.17
N ILE A 30 -1.54 -18.09 19.86
CA ILE A 30 -2.19 -18.96 18.87
C ILE A 30 -1.35 -20.21 18.58
N THR A 31 -0.04 -20.07 18.44
CA THR A 31 0.85 -21.18 18.05
C THR A 31 1.43 -21.95 19.23
N GLY A 32 1.45 -21.36 20.43
CA GLY A 32 2.15 -21.88 21.60
C GLY A 32 3.67 -21.77 21.53
N LEU A 33 4.21 -21.09 20.51
CA LEU A 33 5.63 -20.92 20.26
C LEU A 33 6.01 -19.43 20.27
N SER A 34 7.21 -19.13 20.78
CA SER A 34 7.75 -17.77 20.66
C SER A 34 7.98 -17.41 19.20
N TRP A 35 7.92 -16.10 18.90
CA TRP A 35 8.24 -15.61 17.56
C TRP A 35 9.67 -16.02 17.15
N PRO A 36 9.84 -16.73 16.02
CA PRO A 36 11.11 -17.39 15.72
C PRO A 36 12.16 -16.50 15.06
N TYR A 37 11.82 -15.24 14.77
CA TYR A 37 12.68 -14.31 14.00
C TYR A 37 13.06 -13.07 14.82
N ASN A 38 14.19 -12.45 14.47
CA ASN A 38 14.60 -11.17 15.04
C ASN A 38 13.79 -9.99 14.47
N GLY A 39 13.41 -10.04 13.20
CA GLY A 39 12.63 -9.02 12.52
C GLY A 39 11.14 -9.31 12.53
N TRP A 40 10.34 -8.34 12.08
CA TRP A 40 8.88 -8.45 11.98
C TRP A 40 8.39 -8.21 10.54
N TRP A 41 8.46 -6.98 10.06
CA TRP A 41 7.85 -6.52 8.80
C TRP A 41 8.31 -7.25 7.54
N GLY A 42 9.53 -7.76 7.54
CA GLY A 42 10.09 -8.53 6.44
C GLY A 42 9.70 -10.02 6.42
N LYS A 43 8.81 -10.47 7.30
CA LYS A 43 8.42 -11.88 7.42
C LYS A 43 7.01 -12.10 6.91
N ALA A 44 6.86 -13.11 6.02
CA ALA A 44 5.55 -13.45 5.46
C ALA A 44 4.57 -13.94 6.53
N GLU A 45 5.06 -14.56 7.58
CA GLU A 45 4.27 -15.08 8.71
C GLU A 45 3.54 -13.98 9.49
N THR A 46 3.98 -12.72 9.39
CA THR A 46 3.26 -11.58 9.97
C THR A 46 1.89 -11.34 9.32
N LEU A 47 1.65 -11.95 8.16
CA LEU A 47 0.40 -11.89 7.40
C LEU A 47 -0.28 -13.26 7.29
N ASP A 48 0.11 -14.21 8.14
CA ASP A 48 -0.53 -15.53 8.17
C ASP A 48 -1.96 -15.41 8.68
N SER A 49 -2.93 -15.67 7.81
CA SER A 49 -4.36 -15.57 8.12
C SER A 49 -4.86 -16.63 9.10
N ASP A 50 -4.09 -17.69 9.35
CA ASP A 50 -4.39 -18.68 10.38
C ASP A 50 -4.05 -18.17 11.79
N VAL A 51 -3.19 -17.16 11.88
CA VAL A 51 -2.75 -16.55 13.14
C VAL A 51 -3.37 -15.17 13.35
N PHE A 52 -3.41 -14.35 12.30
CA PHE A 52 -3.79 -12.95 12.38
C PHE A 52 -5.08 -12.68 11.60
N SER A 53 -6.06 -12.06 12.27
CA SER A 53 -7.24 -11.51 11.63
C SER A 53 -6.98 -10.06 11.23
N VAL A 54 -6.55 -9.86 9.98
CA VAL A 54 -6.27 -8.53 9.44
C VAL A 54 -7.57 -7.84 9.05
N GLN A 55 -7.83 -6.66 9.62
CA GLN A 55 -9.03 -5.87 9.32
C GLN A 55 -8.74 -4.84 8.24
N LYS A 56 -9.70 -4.61 7.35
CA LYS A 56 -9.59 -3.51 6.38
C LYS A 56 -9.80 -2.15 7.05
N ASN A 57 -9.15 -1.13 6.50
CA ASN A 57 -9.40 0.25 6.89
C ASN A 57 -10.65 0.76 6.19
N GLU A 58 -11.76 0.91 6.95
CA GLU A 58 -13.06 1.28 6.38
C GLU A 58 -13.04 2.68 5.72
N TRP A 59 -12.30 3.62 6.27
CA TRP A 59 -12.18 4.95 5.66
C TRP A 59 -11.50 4.91 4.29
N VAL A 60 -10.42 4.13 4.16
CA VAL A 60 -9.70 3.93 2.89
C VAL A 60 -10.55 3.08 1.94
N TYR A 61 -11.27 2.10 2.46
CA TYR A 61 -12.16 1.24 1.65
C TYR A 61 -13.24 2.04 0.92
N GLN A 62 -13.82 3.06 1.56
CA GLN A 62 -14.78 3.94 0.87
C GLN A 62 -14.12 4.69 -0.31
N ARG A 63 -12.88 5.17 -0.15
CA ARG A 63 -12.12 5.81 -1.24
C ARG A 63 -11.74 4.84 -2.34
N TYR A 64 -11.43 3.62 -1.97
CA TYR A 64 -11.22 2.53 -2.92
C TYR A 64 -12.49 2.26 -3.76
N LEU A 65 -13.67 2.21 -3.13
CA LEU A 65 -14.93 2.04 -3.86
C LEU A 65 -15.21 3.21 -4.81
N ASP A 66 -14.92 4.44 -4.39
CA ASP A 66 -15.04 5.62 -5.26
C ASP A 66 -14.08 5.53 -6.46
N ALA A 67 -12.85 5.07 -6.24
CA ALA A 67 -11.88 4.85 -7.31
C ALA A 67 -12.31 3.74 -8.28
N VAL A 68 -12.88 2.64 -7.77
CA VAL A 68 -13.42 1.55 -8.60
C VAL A 68 -14.61 2.02 -9.45
N ALA A 69 -15.40 2.95 -8.94
CA ALA A 69 -16.54 3.51 -9.66
C ALA A 69 -16.14 4.49 -10.77
N ASP A 70 -14.91 4.96 -10.80
CA ASP A 70 -14.36 5.80 -11.86
C ASP A 70 -13.98 4.92 -13.06
N GLU A 71 -14.75 5.02 -14.15
CA GLU A 71 -14.55 4.22 -15.37
C GLU A 71 -13.21 4.48 -16.06
N ASP A 72 -12.62 5.65 -15.84
CA ASP A 72 -11.32 6.06 -16.39
C ASP A 72 -10.14 5.81 -15.42
N ALA A 73 -10.36 5.10 -14.32
CA ALA A 73 -9.35 4.82 -13.33
C ALA A 73 -8.47 3.60 -13.68
N TYR A 74 -7.21 3.69 -13.23
CA TYR A 74 -6.30 2.55 -13.15
C TYR A 74 -5.83 2.43 -11.70
N LEU A 75 -6.05 1.28 -11.08
CA LEU A 75 -5.79 1.06 -9.66
C LEU A 75 -4.60 0.13 -9.46
N ILE A 76 -3.62 0.60 -8.68
CA ILE A 76 -2.50 -0.24 -8.24
C ILE A 76 -2.43 -0.31 -6.72
N MET A 77 -1.92 -1.41 -6.22
CA MET A 77 -1.46 -1.53 -4.84
C MET A 77 0.06 -1.61 -4.84
N ALA A 78 0.72 -0.78 -4.02
CA ALA A 78 2.17 -0.72 -3.93
C ALA A 78 2.62 -0.81 -2.46
N THR A 79 3.39 -1.83 -2.11
CA THR A 79 3.84 -2.06 -0.74
C THR A 79 5.36 -2.16 -0.64
N GLY A 80 5.92 -1.68 0.49
CA GLY A 80 7.33 -1.85 0.82
C GLY A 80 7.72 -3.29 1.17
N ARG A 81 6.75 -4.19 1.32
CA ARG A 81 7.04 -5.60 1.57
C ARG A 81 7.74 -6.24 0.38
N LEU A 82 8.77 -7.05 0.68
CA LEU A 82 9.69 -7.55 -0.32
C LEU A 82 9.12 -8.70 -1.15
N LYS A 83 9.16 -8.56 -2.47
CA LYS A 83 8.73 -9.57 -3.44
C LYS A 83 9.47 -10.90 -3.30
N LYS A 84 10.76 -10.85 -2.95
CA LYS A 84 11.61 -12.04 -2.83
C LYS A 84 11.30 -12.95 -1.65
N ILE A 85 10.52 -12.48 -0.68
CA ILE A 85 10.17 -13.28 0.50
C ILE A 85 9.11 -14.31 0.13
N VAL A 86 9.45 -15.60 0.29
CA VAL A 86 8.55 -16.71 0.00
C VAL A 86 7.28 -16.60 0.85
N GLY A 87 6.12 -16.73 0.21
CA GLY A 87 4.81 -16.65 0.85
C GLY A 87 4.27 -15.22 1.04
N MET A 88 5.08 -14.18 0.86
CA MET A 88 4.64 -12.79 1.06
C MET A 88 3.51 -12.40 0.12
N ARG A 89 3.69 -12.62 -1.18
CA ARG A 89 2.67 -12.29 -2.19
C ARG A 89 1.39 -13.08 -1.97
N GLU A 90 1.50 -14.36 -1.70
CA GLU A 90 0.36 -15.26 -1.47
C GLU A 90 -0.45 -14.83 -0.25
N ASN A 91 0.21 -14.43 0.84
CA ASN A 91 -0.48 -13.95 2.05
C ASN A 91 -1.18 -12.61 1.81
N ILE A 92 -0.54 -11.70 1.07
CA ILE A 92 -1.18 -10.44 0.67
C ILE A 92 -2.40 -10.71 -0.19
N ASP A 93 -2.29 -11.54 -1.22
CA ASP A 93 -3.41 -11.86 -2.12
C ASP A 93 -4.59 -12.49 -1.37
N LYS A 94 -4.34 -13.34 -0.38
CA LYS A 94 -5.40 -13.88 0.49
C LYS A 94 -6.14 -12.79 1.26
N ILE A 95 -5.42 -11.83 1.85
CA ILE A 95 -6.01 -10.73 2.60
C ILE A 95 -6.82 -9.82 1.67
N LEU A 96 -6.28 -9.47 0.50
CA LEU A 96 -7.00 -8.67 -0.49
C LEU A 96 -8.30 -9.36 -0.90
N ASN A 97 -8.26 -10.66 -1.19
CA ASN A 97 -9.46 -11.43 -1.56
C ASN A 97 -10.49 -11.51 -0.42
N GLN A 98 -10.07 -11.69 0.83
CA GLN A 98 -10.94 -11.71 1.99
C GLN A 98 -11.73 -10.41 2.16
N HIS A 99 -11.15 -9.29 1.74
CA HIS A 99 -11.74 -7.95 1.87
C HIS A 99 -12.36 -7.40 0.57
N ASN A 100 -12.47 -8.23 -0.48
CA ASN A 100 -12.98 -7.83 -1.79
C ASN A 100 -12.22 -6.65 -2.40
N LEU A 101 -10.91 -6.63 -2.22
CA LEU A 101 -10.00 -5.65 -2.79
C LEU A 101 -9.36 -6.23 -4.05
N SER A 102 -9.55 -5.57 -5.18
CA SER A 102 -9.00 -5.97 -6.48
C SER A 102 -8.35 -4.78 -7.15
N PHE A 103 -7.18 -5.01 -7.73
CA PHE A 103 -6.37 -3.99 -8.39
C PHE A 103 -6.00 -4.44 -9.80
N ASP A 104 -5.77 -3.50 -10.71
CA ASP A 104 -5.24 -3.80 -12.02
C ASP A 104 -3.83 -4.38 -11.91
N GLU A 105 -3.03 -3.86 -10.99
CA GLU A 105 -1.71 -4.41 -10.67
C GLU A 105 -1.41 -4.34 -9.16
N VAL A 106 -0.68 -5.35 -8.69
CA VAL A 106 -0.18 -5.44 -7.30
C VAL A 106 1.33 -5.52 -7.33
N HIS A 107 1.99 -4.56 -6.70
CA HIS A 107 3.45 -4.42 -6.71
C HIS A 107 4.04 -4.53 -5.31
N LEU A 108 4.96 -5.48 -5.13
CA LEU A 108 5.81 -5.61 -3.96
C LEU A 108 7.19 -5.04 -4.27
N ASN A 109 7.87 -4.53 -3.23
CA ASN A 109 9.20 -3.95 -3.36
C ASN A 109 10.20 -4.97 -3.96
N TRP A 110 10.89 -4.56 -4.99
CA TRP A 110 11.92 -5.37 -5.67
C TRP A 110 13.17 -5.57 -4.81
N GLY A 111 13.39 -4.70 -3.83
CA GLY A 111 14.53 -4.63 -2.93
C GLY A 111 14.98 -3.20 -2.69
N GLY A 112 15.65 -2.98 -1.56
CA GLY A 112 16.14 -1.66 -1.18
C GLY A 112 15.10 -0.74 -0.55
N ASP A 113 15.34 0.55 -0.65
CA ASP A 113 14.53 1.58 -0.02
C ASP A 113 13.11 1.66 -0.60
N THR A 114 12.12 1.70 0.28
CA THR A 114 10.70 1.70 -0.10
C THR A 114 10.31 2.96 -0.87
N PHE A 115 10.84 4.12 -0.50
CA PHE A 115 10.54 5.38 -1.19
C PHE A 115 11.10 5.36 -2.62
N ILE A 116 12.34 4.92 -2.80
CA ILE A 116 12.95 4.78 -4.12
C ILE A 116 12.17 3.80 -4.99
N PHE A 117 11.78 2.66 -4.43
CA PHE A 117 10.94 1.70 -5.13
C PHE A 117 9.61 2.32 -5.58
N LYS A 118 8.88 2.95 -4.66
CA LYS A 118 7.57 3.53 -4.97
C LYS A 118 7.66 4.66 -6.00
N THR A 119 8.62 5.57 -5.89
CA THR A 119 8.75 6.68 -6.85
C THR A 119 9.07 6.17 -8.26
N ARG A 120 9.97 5.21 -8.40
CA ARG A 120 10.25 4.59 -9.70
C ARG A 120 9.04 3.88 -10.29
N LEU A 121 8.32 3.14 -9.45
CA LEU A 121 7.09 2.49 -9.86
C LEU A 121 6.04 3.51 -10.33
N PHE A 122 5.85 4.60 -9.59
CA PHE A 122 4.87 5.63 -9.94
C PHE A 122 5.22 6.33 -11.27
N GLU A 123 6.49 6.65 -11.50
CA GLU A 123 6.96 7.20 -12.77
C GLU A 123 6.67 6.25 -13.93
N GLU A 124 7.00 4.97 -13.78
CA GLU A 124 6.72 3.94 -14.77
C GLU A 124 5.22 3.80 -15.05
N MET A 125 4.39 3.82 -14.00
CA MET A 125 2.94 3.67 -14.13
C MET A 125 2.27 4.91 -14.71
N ILE A 126 2.75 6.11 -14.39
CA ILE A 126 2.30 7.36 -15.01
C ILE A 126 2.57 7.33 -16.52
N GLU A 127 3.78 6.93 -16.92
CA GLU A 127 4.15 6.79 -18.32
C GLU A 127 3.30 5.71 -19.02
N LYS A 128 3.17 4.54 -18.41
CA LYS A 128 2.40 3.41 -18.95
C LYS A 128 0.92 3.73 -19.16
N THR A 129 0.29 4.40 -18.21
CA THR A 129 -1.14 4.70 -18.26
C THR A 129 -1.44 5.98 -19.03
N GLY A 130 -0.49 6.89 -19.17
CA GLY A 130 -0.71 8.23 -19.71
C GLY A 130 -1.70 9.03 -18.88
N CYS A 131 -1.78 8.80 -17.57
CA CYS A 131 -2.71 9.49 -16.69
C CYS A 131 -2.43 10.99 -16.61
N GLU A 132 -3.47 11.77 -16.42
CA GLU A 132 -3.40 13.22 -16.20
C GLU A 132 -3.38 13.56 -14.71
N HIS A 133 -3.86 12.62 -13.89
CA HIS A 133 -3.95 12.76 -12.44
C HIS A 133 -3.45 11.50 -11.74
N PHE A 134 -2.62 11.69 -10.72
CA PHE A 134 -2.13 10.61 -9.86
C PHE A 134 -2.57 10.83 -8.42
N VAL A 135 -3.21 9.85 -7.81
CA VAL A 135 -3.66 9.89 -6.41
C VAL A 135 -2.99 8.77 -5.64
N MET A 136 -2.29 9.11 -4.56
CA MET A 136 -1.66 8.11 -3.69
C MET A 136 -2.19 8.18 -2.26
N TYR A 137 -2.41 7.00 -1.71
CA TYR A 137 -2.83 6.77 -0.32
C TYR A 137 -1.70 6.08 0.44
N ASP A 138 -1.22 6.70 1.51
CA ASP A 138 -0.14 6.16 2.35
C ASP A 138 -0.34 6.62 3.81
N ASP A 139 0.19 5.85 4.76
CA ASP A 139 0.11 6.11 6.21
C ASP A 139 1.39 6.69 6.80
N ARG A 140 2.52 6.58 6.09
CA ARG A 140 3.85 6.88 6.63
C ARG A 140 4.22 8.34 6.45
N HIS A 141 4.05 9.13 7.51
CA HIS A 141 4.30 10.57 7.50
C HIS A 141 5.68 10.97 6.95
N GLU A 142 6.73 10.27 7.30
CA GLU A 142 8.09 10.54 6.77
C GLU A 142 8.18 10.35 5.25
N HIS A 143 7.48 9.35 4.72
CA HIS A 143 7.38 9.14 3.27
C HIS A 143 6.55 10.23 2.61
N LEU A 144 5.44 10.64 3.23
CA LEU A 144 4.57 11.68 2.69
C LEU A 144 5.31 12.99 2.43
N ILE A 145 6.18 13.41 3.35
CA ILE A 145 7.03 14.61 3.17
C ILE A 145 7.91 14.47 1.93
N LYS A 146 8.56 13.32 1.75
CA LYS A 146 9.39 13.04 0.57
C LYS A 146 8.58 12.97 -0.71
N PHE A 147 7.37 12.42 -0.66
CA PHE A 147 6.46 12.39 -1.80
C PHE A 147 5.94 13.78 -2.18
N GLU A 148 5.81 14.70 -1.24
CA GLU A 148 5.49 16.10 -1.51
C GLU A 148 6.57 16.76 -2.39
N GLU A 149 7.84 16.56 -2.05
CA GLU A 149 8.97 17.04 -2.86
C GLU A 149 8.94 16.41 -4.25
N TRP A 150 8.78 15.09 -4.33
CA TRP A 150 8.69 14.37 -5.59
C TRP A 150 7.50 14.86 -6.45
N ALA A 151 6.31 15.05 -5.83
CA ALA A 151 5.11 15.49 -6.52
C ALA A 151 5.26 16.88 -7.15
N SER A 152 6.01 17.79 -6.49
CA SER A 152 6.24 19.15 -7.00
C SER A 152 7.07 19.19 -8.29
N GLU A 153 7.79 18.11 -8.60
CA GLU A 153 8.66 18.00 -9.79
C GLU A 153 7.98 17.27 -10.97
N HIS A 154 6.75 16.77 -10.77
CA HIS A 154 6.07 15.95 -11.78
C HIS A 154 5.21 16.75 -12.76
N HIS A 155 5.06 16.17 -13.97
CA HIS A 155 4.28 16.74 -15.08
C HIS A 155 2.81 16.36 -15.09
N VAL A 156 2.32 15.66 -14.07
CA VAL A 156 0.91 15.31 -13.87
C VAL A 156 0.42 15.93 -12.57
N ASP A 157 -0.89 16.13 -12.46
CA ASP A 157 -1.47 16.55 -11.20
C ASP A 157 -1.36 15.41 -10.17
N VAL A 158 -0.84 15.70 -8.99
CA VAL A 158 -0.67 14.70 -7.92
C VAL A 158 -1.51 15.07 -6.71
N THR A 159 -2.25 14.11 -6.20
CA THR A 159 -2.93 14.20 -4.90
C THR A 159 -2.31 13.19 -3.93
N ILE A 160 -1.81 13.67 -2.81
CA ILE A 160 -1.29 12.85 -1.72
C ILE A 160 -2.34 12.81 -0.61
N VAL A 161 -2.74 11.62 -0.22
CA VAL A 161 -3.72 11.38 0.84
C VAL A 161 -3.02 10.76 2.04
N ASP A 162 -2.93 11.53 3.13
CA ASP A 162 -2.49 11.05 4.44
C ASP A 162 -3.68 10.32 5.09
N VAL A 163 -3.61 8.99 5.14
CA VAL A 163 -4.73 8.17 5.63
C VAL A 163 -4.88 8.20 7.16
N ILE A 164 -3.82 8.60 7.88
CA ILE A 164 -3.88 8.76 9.34
C ILE A 164 -4.59 10.05 9.71
N LYS A 165 -4.20 11.17 9.08
CA LYS A 165 -4.83 12.47 9.27
C LYS A 165 -6.14 12.61 8.53
N LYS A 166 -6.38 11.78 7.51
CA LYS A 166 -7.51 11.86 6.58
C LYS A 166 -7.55 13.20 5.83
N GLU A 167 -6.37 13.63 5.38
CA GLU A 167 -6.15 14.90 4.68
C GLU A 167 -5.59 14.66 3.28
N GLU A 168 -6.00 15.52 2.35
CA GLU A 168 -5.52 15.53 0.97
C GLU A 168 -4.68 16.77 0.70
N THR A 169 -3.55 16.60 0.01
CA THR A 169 -2.75 17.71 -0.51
C THR A 169 -2.59 17.56 -2.01
N LYS A 170 -2.89 18.62 -2.75
CA LYS A 170 -2.91 18.63 -4.21
C LYS A 170 -1.75 19.44 -4.77
N TYR A 171 -1.01 18.84 -5.67
CA TYR A 171 0.09 19.44 -6.43
C TYR A 171 -0.32 19.47 -7.89
N LYS A 172 -0.47 20.67 -8.45
CA LYS A 172 -0.84 20.83 -9.85
C LYS A 172 0.37 20.94 -10.73
N ASN A 173 0.28 20.33 -11.90
CA ASN A 173 1.22 20.54 -12.99
C ASN A 173 1.16 22.01 -13.42
N ILE A 174 2.32 22.64 -13.46
CA ILE A 174 2.47 24.06 -13.87
C ILE A 174 2.88 24.11 -15.33
#